data_f003437145112d1d36b59ba392083c88
#
_entry.id   f003437145112d1d36b59ba392083c88
#
_cell.length_a   1.000
_cell.length_b   1.000
_cell.length_c   1.000
_cell.angle_alpha   90.00
_cell.angle_beta   90.00
_cell.angle_gamma   90.00
#
_symmetry.space_group_name_H-M   'P 1'
#
loop_
_entity.id
_entity.type
_entity.pdbx_description
1 polymer ?
#
loop_
_entity_poly.entity_id
_entity_poly.type
_entity_poly.pdbx_seq_one_letter_code
_entity_poly.pdbx_strand_id
1 'polypeptide(L)'
;MMSNMDDEVTLRPLAEADLVILERLTQDPAAIGEFGWFGWHNLAQYRQSWADNRLISDDDGILMVVRGEDRLGIVSWRKVPSTPACYYWNIGIALLPEARGKGFGTQAQRLLARYLFAHTTVQRIEAATEVGNVAEQRALEKAGFTREGVHRSTSWRDGAYRDGVWYSMLRSDQPG
;
A
#
# COMPACT_ATOMS: atom_id res chain seq x y z
N MET A 1 -24.64 -19.66 10.44
CA MET A 1 -24.27 -18.28 10.79
C MET A 1 -23.81 -17.62 9.51
N MET A 2 -24.62 -16.73 8.95
CA MET A 2 -24.19 -15.92 7.80
C MET A 2 -23.15 -14.92 8.33
N SER A 3 -21.90 -15.09 7.95
CA SER A 3 -20.86 -14.07 8.18
C SER A 3 -21.34 -12.81 7.48
N ASN A 4 -21.48 -11.73 8.23
CA ASN A 4 -21.91 -10.43 7.70
C ASN A 4 -20.83 -9.97 6.72
N MET A 5 -21.10 -9.96 5.44
CA MET A 5 -20.18 -9.49 4.39
C MET A 5 -19.76 -8.02 4.59
N ASP A 6 -20.52 -7.27 5.42
CA ASP A 6 -20.25 -5.87 5.75
C ASP A 6 -19.10 -5.68 6.76
N ASP A 7 -18.60 -6.76 7.37
CA ASP A 7 -17.59 -6.67 8.45
C ASP A 7 -16.17 -7.04 7.96
N GLU A 8 -16.04 -7.45 6.70
CA GLU A 8 -14.76 -7.88 6.11
C GLU A 8 -14.09 -6.74 5.32
N VAL A 9 -12.77 -6.61 5.47
CA VAL A 9 -11.99 -5.68 4.66
C VAL A 9 -11.94 -6.18 3.22
N THR A 10 -12.21 -5.28 2.28
CA THR A 10 -12.13 -5.54 0.84
C THR A 10 -11.38 -4.44 0.11
N LEU A 11 -10.94 -4.74 -1.12
CA LEU A 11 -10.29 -3.79 -2.02
C LEU A 11 -11.19 -3.54 -3.22
N ARG A 12 -11.30 -2.28 -3.65
CA ARG A 12 -12.01 -1.90 -4.89
C ARG A 12 -11.33 -0.75 -5.61
N PRO A 13 -11.54 -0.57 -6.91
CA PRO A 13 -11.13 0.65 -7.61
C PRO A 13 -11.72 1.90 -6.94
N LEU A 14 -11.02 3.04 -7.06
CA LEU A 14 -11.49 4.32 -6.58
C LEU A 14 -12.65 4.83 -7.44
N ALA A 15 -13.74 5.21 -6.80
CA ALA A 15 -14.78 6.05 -7.40
C ALA A 15 -14.37 7.54 -7.30
N GLU A 16 -15.04 8.40 -8.07
CA GLU A 16 -14.75 9.85 -8.02
C GLU A 16 -14.91 10.43 -6.61
N ALA A 17 -15.92 9.98 -5.87
CA ALA A 17 -16.16 10.39 -4.50
C ALA A 17 -15.05 9.97 -3.51
N ASP A 18 -14.15 9.06 -3.90
CA ASP A 18 -13.04 8.61 -3.06
C ASP A 18 -11.80 9.52 -3.20
N LEU A 19 -11.75 10.38 -4.22
CA LEU A 19 -10.62 11.28 -4.43
C LEU A 19 -10.38 12.20 -3.24
N VAL A 20 -11.41 12.51 -2.47
CA VAL A 20 -11.28 13.28 -1.21
C VAL A 20 -10.43 12.54 -0.16
N ILE A 21 -10.46 11.20 -0.15
CA ILE A 21 -9.62 10.40 0.76
C ILE A 21 -8.16 10.43 0.30
N LEU A 22 -7.93 10.29 -1.00
CA LEU A 22 -6.60 10.42 -1.58
C LEU A 22 -6.03 11.83 -1.34
N GLU A 23 -6.84 12.86 -1.52
CA GLU A 23 -6.47 14.25 -1.21
C GLU A 23 -6.09 14.41 0.28
N ARG A 24 -6.91 13.91 1.20
CA ARG A 24 -6.63 13.94 2.63
C ARG A 24 -5.31 13.25 2.97
N LEU A 25 -5.04 12.07 2.39
CA LEU A 25 -3.82 11.31 2.63
C LEU A 25 -2.57 11.90 1.95
N THR A 26 -2.70 12.85 1.04
CA THR A 26 -1.57 13.47 0.33
C THR A 26 -1.34 14.94 0.70
N GLN A 27 -2.31 15.60 1.33
CA GLN A 27 -2.24 17.03 1.66
C GLN A 27 -2.27 17.32 3.15
N ASP A 28 -2.71 16.38 3.99
CA ASP A 28 -2.80 16.54 5.42
C ASP A 28 -1.74 15.69 6.14
N PRO A 29 -0.66 16.32 6.68
CA PRO A 29 0.38 15.61 7.42
C PRO A 29 -0.16 14.80 8.61
N ALA A 30 -1.21 15.27 9.27
CA ALA A 30 -1.82 14.57 10.38
C ALA A 30 -2.57 13.32 9.91
N ALA A 31 -3.17 13.37 8.72
CA ALA A 31 -3.87 12.23 8.15
C ALA A 31 -2.91 11.13 7.67
N ILE A 32 -1.86 11.48 6.94
CA ILE A 32 -0.88 10.48 6.46
C ILE A 32 0.01 9.95 7.60
N GLY A 33 0.31 10.80 8.57
CA GLY A 33 1.17 10.48 9.70
C GLY A 33 2.66 10.61 9.42
N GLU A 34 3.46 10.46 10.47
CA GLU A 34 4.90 10.73 10.47
C GLU A 34 5.64 10.00 9.35
N PHE A 35 5.41 8.71 9.18
CA PHE A 35 6.18 7.88 8.24
C PHE A 35 5.72 7.96 6.78
N GLY A 36 4.59 8.61 6.52
CA GLY A 36 4.04 8.77 5.17
C GLY A 36 4.16 10.19 4.61
N TRP A 37 4.60 11.15 5.42
CA TRP A 37 4.68 12.54 5.01
C TRP A 37 6.03 12.88 4.37
N PHE A 38 6.02 13.11 3.06
CA PHE A 38 7.19 13.51 2.27
C PHE A 38 7.01 14.87 1.58
N GLY A 39 6.06 15.68 2.04
CA GLY A 39 5.73 16.98 1.46
C GLY A 39 4.44 16.96 0.64
N TRP A 40 4.03 18.15 0.17
CA TRP A 40 2.83 18.29 -0.65
C TRP A 40 3.02 17.73 -2.06
N HIS A 41 1.98 17.10 -2.57
CA HIS A 41 1.93 16.55 -3.92
C HIS A 41 0.95 17.33 -4.81
N ASN A 42 1.16 17.26 -6.10
CA ASN A 42 0.26 17.88 -7.08
C ASN A 42 -1.02 17.05 -7.23
N LEU A 43 -2.11 17.49 -6.62
CA LEU A 43 -3.41 16.83 -6.71
C LEU A 43 -3.99 16.76 -8.13
N ALA A 44 -3.65 17.71 -9.00
CA ALA A 44 -4.14 17.70 -10.38
C ALA A 44 -3.67 16.44 -11.12
N GLN A 45 -2.48 15.93 -10.83
CA GLN A 45 -1.99 14.68 -11.41
C GLN A 45 -2.85 13.48 -11.02
N TYR A 46 -3.24 13.37 -9.74
CA TYR A 46 -4.12 12.28 -9.29
C TYR A 46 -5.50 12.34 -9.95
N ARG A 47 -6.08 13.53 -10.04
CA ARG A 47 -7.38 13.73 -10.70
C ARG A 47 -7.32 13.40 -12.18
N GLN A 48 -6.25 13.82 -12.87
CA GLN A 48 -6.03 13.51 -14.28
C GLN A 48 -5.85 12.00 -14.48
N SER A 49 -4.96 11.36 -13.72
CA SER A 49 -4.75 9.91 -13.80
C SER A 49 -6.02 9.12 -13.48
N TRP A 50 -6.83 9.61 -12.54
CA TRP A 50 -8.13 8.98 -12.27
C TRP A 50 -9.09 9.12 -13.45
N ALA A 51 -9.13 10.26 -14.11
CA ALA A 51 -9.97 10.47 -15.28
C ALA A 51 -9.53 9.58 -16.46
N ASP A 52 -8.22 9.45 -16.65
CA ASP A 52 -7.63 8.70 -17.76
C ASP A 52 -7.75 7.18 -17.58
N ASN A 53 -7.42 6.66 -16.39
CA ASN A 53 -7.27 5.21 -16.18
C ASN A 53 -7.76 4.72 -14.80
N ARG A 54 -8.49 5.53 -14.04
CA ARG A 54 -8.98 5.19 -12.69
C ARG A 54 -7.87 4.88 -11.69
N LEU A 55 -6.67 5.44 -11.90
CA LEU A 55 -5.46 5.16 -11.12
C LEU A 55 -5.03 3.70 -11.18
N ILE A 56 -5.25 3.02 -12.31
CA ILE A 56 -4.80 1.64 -12.58
C ILE A 56 -4.19 1.60 -13.98
N SER A 57 -2.93 1.20 -14.05
CA SER A 57 -2.18 1.05 -15.29
C SER A 57 -1.40 -0.28 -15.31
N ASP A 58 -0.67 -0.54 -16.38
CA ASP A 58 0.21 -1.72 -16.48
C ASP A 58 1.44 -1.64 -15.55
N ASP A 59 1.77 -0.44 -15.06
CA ASP A 59 2.97 -0.19 -14.28
C ASP A 59 2.70 0.20 -12.82
N ASP A 60 1.48 0.58 -12.49
CA ASP A 60 1.09 0.99 -11.14
C ASP A 60 -0.42 0.90 -10.92
N GLY A 61 -0.82 1.03 -9.67
CA GLY A 61 -2.23 1.16 -9.34
C GLY A 61 -2.48 1.54 -7.90
N ILE A 62 -3.69 2.06 -7.67
CA ILE A 62 -4.22 2.40 -6.35
C ILE A 62 -5.62 1.82 -6.20
N LEU A 63 -5.87 1.16 -5.08
CA LEU A 63 -7.20 0.67 -4.70
C LEU A 63 -7.62 1.26 -3.36
N MET A 64 -8.92 1.46 -3.21
CA MET A 64 -9.55 1.83 -1.95
C MET A 64 -9.63 0.60 -1.04
N VAL A 65 -9.23 0.76 0.21
CA VAL A 65 -9.47 -0.19 1.30
C VAL A 65 -10.79 0.17 1.96
N VAL A 66 -11.74 -0.76 1.97
CA VAL A 66 -13.07 -0.52 2.53
C VAL A 66 -13.50 -1.64 3.46
N ARG A 67 -14.44 -1.34 4.37
CA ARG A 67 -15.18 -2.29 5.19
C ARG A 67 -16.65 -1.86 5.20
N GLY A 68 -17.52 -2.62 4.52
CA GLY A 68 -18.86 -2.12 4.23
C GLY A 68 -18.80 -0.79 3.48
N GLU A 69 -19.40 0.24 4.03
CA GLU A 69 -19.38 1.60 3.48
C GLU A 69 -18.20 2.45 3.98
N ASP A 70 -17.47 1.98 5.01
CA ASP A 70 -16.34 2.70 5.59
C ASP A 70 -15.16 2.70 4.63
N ARG A 71 -14.63 3.88 4.35
CA ARG A 71 -13.40 4.11 3.57
C ARG A 71 -12.23 4.19 4.54
N LEU A 72 -11.39 3.18 4.53
CA LEU A 72 -10.32 3.02 5.52
C LEU A 72 -8.99 3.65 5.09
N GLY A 73 -8.79 3.79 3.78
CA GLY A 73 -7.55 4.28 3.20
C GLY A 73 -7.29 3.67 1.84
N ILE A 74 -6.05 3.61 1.42
CA ILE A 74 -5.63 3.09 0.12
C ILE A 74 -4.50 2.07 0.25
N VAL A 75 -4.43 1.18 -0.74
CA VAL A 75 -3.23 0.40 -1.07
C VAL A 75 -2.77 0.77 -2.47
N SER A 76 -1.49 0.65 -2.71
CA SER A 76 -0.88 0.97 -4.01
C SER A 76 0.16 -0.07 -4.40
N TRP A 77 0.46 -0.16 -5.68
CA TRP A 77 1.59 -0.92 -6.20
C TRP A 77 2.24 -0.17 -7.35
N ARG A 78 3.51 -0.43 -7.55
CA ARG A 78 4.29 0.07 -8.68
C ARG A 78 5.24 -1.00 -9.17
N LYS A 79 5.47 -1.01 -10.47
CA LYS A 79 6.41 -1.90 -11.14
C LYS A 79 7.85 -1.45 -10.88
N VAL A 80 8.69 -2.39 -10.48
CA VAL A 80 10.12 -2.16 -10.30
C VAL A 80 10.89 -3.13 -11.21
N PRO A 81 11.47 -2.64 -12.31
CA PRO A 81 12.31 -3.46 -13.17
C PRO A 81 13.56 -3.93 -12.44
N SER A 82 13.87 -5.22 -12.49
CA SER A 82 15.12 -5.79 -11.97
C SER A 82 16.09 -6.16 -13.09
N THR A 83 15.57 -6.60 -14.23
CA THR A 83 16.31 -6.84 -15.48
C THR A 83 15.41 -6.48 -16.67
N PRO A 84 15.91 -6.41 -17.91
CA PRO A 84 15.06 -6.17 -19.08
C PRO A 84 13.90 -7.17 -19.25
N ALA A 85 14.04 -8.39 -18.70
CA ALA A 85 13.03 -9.45 -18.83
C ALA A 85 12.24 -9.72 -17.53
N CYS A 86 12.55 -9.01 -16.45
CA CYS A 86 12.00 -9.33 -15.14
C CYS A 86 11.70 -8.07 -14.33
N TYR A 87 10.58 -8.11 -13.61
CA TYR A 87 10.18 -7.06 -12.67
C TYR A 87 9.51 -7.68 -11.45
N TYR A 88 9.35 -6.89 -10.42
CA TYR A 88 8.53 -7.19 -9.25
C TYR A 88 7.62 -6.02 -8.91
N TRP A 89 6.63 -6.28 -8.06
CA TRP A 89 5.79 -5.22 -7.53
C TRP A 89 6.34 -4.71 -6.19
N ASN A 90 6.41 -3.40 -6.04
CA ASN A 90 6.60 -2.76 -4.73
C ASN A 90 5.25 -2.19 -4.30
N ILE A 91 4.78 -2.60 -3.10
CA ILE A 91 3.49 -2.18 -2.58
C ILE A 91 3.61 -1.13 -1.48
N GLY A 92 2.56 -0.37 -1.32
CA GLY A 92 2.40 0.62 -0.25
C GLY A 92 1.00 0.64 0.31
N ILE A 93 0.87 1.19 1.51
CA ILE A 93 -0.41 1.37 2.20
C ILE A 93 -0.45 2.71 2.92
N ALA A 94 -1.61 3.35 2.89
CA ALA A 94 -1.90 4.51 3.71
C ALA A 94 -3.32 4.38 4.27
N LEU A 95 -3.44 4.25 5.58
CA LEU A 95 -4.73 4.22 6.28
C LEU A 95 -5.02 5.58 6.91
N LEU A 96 -6.29 5.95 6.90
CA LEU A 96 -6.79 7.08 7.68
C LEU A 96 -6.52 6.86 9.18
N PRO A 97 -6.28 7.91 9.98
CA PRO A 97 -5.98 7.79 11.40
C PRO A 97 -7.00 6.95 12.16
N GLU A 98 -8.28 7.14 11.87
CA GLU A 98 -9.41 6.42 12.46
C GLU A 98 -9.45 4.91 12.14
N ALA A 99 -8.74 4.48 11.10
CA ALA A 99 -8.66 3.08 10.68
C ALA A 99 -7.43 2.34 11.20
N ARG A 100 -6.47 3.04 11.81
CA ARG A 100 -5.21 2.45 12.28
C ARG A 100 -5.39 1.63 13.56
N GLY A 101 -4.44 0.72 13.82
CA GLY A 101 -4.40 -0.06 15.06
C GLY A 101 -5.46 -1.16 15.18
N LYS A 102 -6.27 -1.40 14.15
CA LYS A 102 -7.39 -2.36 14.12
C LYS A 102 -7.13 -3.61 13.27
N GLY A 103 -5.91 -3.78 12.77
CA GLY A 103 -5.53 -4.92 11.93
C GLY A 103 -5.92 -4.78 10.44
N PHE A 104 -6.56 -3.69 10.04
CA PHE A 104 -6.99 -3.47 8.65
C PHE A 104 -5.81 -3.40 7.67
N GLY A 105 -4.67 -2.82 8.10
CA GLY A 105 -3.47 -2.78 7.28
C GLY A 105 -2.93 -4.16 6.92
N THR A 106 -2.88 -5.07 7.88
CA THR A 106 -2.50 -6.47 7.64
C THR A 106 -3.41 -7.15 6.63
N GLN A 107 -4.73 -6.98 6.79
CA GLN A 107 -5.72 -7.57 5.88
C GLN A 107 -5.60 -6.99 4.47
N ALA A 108 -5.52 -5.66 4.34
CA ALA A 108 -5.42 -4.97 3.06
C ALA A 108 -4.16 -5.37 2.27
N GLN A 109 -3.01 -5.46 2.92
CA GLN A 109 -1.76 -5.88 2.28
C GLN A 109 -1.80 -7.34 1.83
N ARG A 110 -2.40 -8.22 2.64
CA ARG A 110 -2.61 -9.63 2.25
C ARG A 110 -3.53 -9.76 1.04
N LEU A 111 -4.63 -8.99 1.01
CA LEU A 111 -5.56 -8.96 -0.12
C LEU A 111 -4.89 -8.44 -1.38
N LEU A 112 -4.09 -7.36 -1.28
CA LEU A 112 -3.37 -6.82 -2.42
C LEU A 112 -2.35 -7.83 -2.97
N ALA A 113 -1.58 -8.49 -2.10
CA ALA A 113 -0.62 -9.51 -2.53
C ALA A 113 -1.32 -10.67 -3.26
N ARG A 114 -2.44 -11.15 -2.74
CA ARG A 114 -3.26 -12.17 -3.41
C ARG A 114 -3.75 -11.71 -4.79
N TYR A 115 -4.28 -10.50 -4.87
CA TYR A 115 -4.73 -9.91 -6.13
C TYR A 115 -3.60 -9.84 -7.16
N LEU A 116 -2.44 -9.32 -6.78
CA LEU A 116 -1.29 -9.17 -7.68
C LEU A 116 -0.75 -10.55 -8.15
N PHE A 117 -0.65 -11.52 -7.26
CA PHE A 117 -0.24 -12.87 -7.65
C PHE A 117 -1.28 -13.61 -8.51
N ALA A 118 -2.57 -13.34 -8.32
CA ALA A 118 -3.62 -13.96 -9.12
C ALA A 118 -3.68 -13.40 -10.56
N HIS A 119 -3.35 -12.12 -10.73
CA HIS A 119 -3.57 -11.40 -11.99
C HIS A 119 -2.28 -10.99 -12.72
N THR A 120 -1.10 -11.33 -12.19
CA THR A 120 0.19 -11.08 -12.83
C THR A 120 1.10 -12.28 -12.71
N THR A 121 2.16 -12.34 -13.51
CA THR A 121 3.12 -13.46 -13.52
C THR A 121 4.31 -13.25 -12.59
N VAL A 122 4.33 -12.18 -11.79
CA VAL A 122 5.46 -11.86 -10.91
C VAL A 122 5.73 -12.99 -9.90
N GLN A 123 6.99 -13.17 -9.59
CA GLN A 123 7.44 -14.13 -8.57
C GLN A 123 7.58 -13.49 -7.19
N ARG A 124 7.66 -12.14 -7.13
CA ARG A 124 8.04 -11.39 -5.94
C ARG A 124 7.20 -10.13 -5.80
N ILE A 125 6.79 -9.85 -4.58
CA ILE A 125 6.22 -8.57 -4.14
C ILE A 125 7.10 -8.06 -3.00
N GLU A 126 7.47 -6.80 -3.06
CA GLU A 126 8.23 -6.11 -2.01
C GLU A 126 7.39 -5.06 -1.29
N ALA A 127 7.75 -4.81 -0.05
CA ALA A 127 7.31 -3.65 0.72
C ALA A 127 8.48 -3.12 1.54
N ALA A 128 8.51 -1.82 1.78
CA ALA A 128 9.52 -1.21 2.62
C ALA A 128 8.90 -0.15 3.52
N THR A 129 9.49 0.03 4.70
CA THR A 129 9.11 1.10 5.62
C THR A 129 10.34 1.58 6.39
N GLU A 130 10.25 2.72 7.09
CA GLU A 130 11.32 3.15 7.96
C GLU A 130 11.52 2.20 9.15
N VAL A 131 12.76 2.04 9.60
CA VAL A 131 13.10 1.19 10.76
C VAL A 131 12.31 1.59 12.02
N GLY A 132 12.00 2.88 12.18
CA GLY A 132 11.18 3.39 13.29
C GLY A 132 9.70 3.02 13.22
N ASN A 133 9.19 2.64 12.05
CA ASN A 133 7.78 2.30 11.85
C ASN A 133 7.47 0.85 12.26
N VAL A 134 7.53 0.59 13.56
CA VAL A 134 7.31 -0.76 14.12
C VAL A 134 5.89 -1.29 13.83
N ALA A 135 4.91 -0.40 13.73
CA ALA A 135 3.53 -0.81 13.45
C ALA A 135 3.40 -1.42 12.05
N GLU A 136 4.02 -0.80 11.05
CA GLU A 136 4.00 -1.31 9.68
C GLU A 136 4.83 -2.58 9.53
N GLN A 137 5.99 -2.68 10.19
CA GLN A 137 6.79 -3.89 10.20
C GLN A 137 5.97 -5.09 10.71
N ARG A 138 5.27 -4.92 11.83
CA ARG A 138 4.39 -5.97 12.38
C ARG A 138 3.21 -6.30 11.48
N ALA A 139 2.67 -5.31 10.77
CA ALA A 139 1.58 -5.53 9.82
C ALA A 139 2.04 -6.37 8.63
N LEU A 140 3.22 -6.08 8.07
CA LEU A 140 3.83 -6.84 6.98
C LEU A 140 4.13 -8.28 7.39
N GLU A 141 4.76 -8.49 8.54
CA GLU A 141 5.05 -9.84 9.06
C GLU A 141 3.77 -10.66 9.26
N LYS A 142 2.73 -10.06 9.86
CA LYS A 142 1.42 -10.71 10.01
C LYS A 142 0.70 -10.94 8.67
N ALA A 143 0.96 -10.13 7.67
CA ALA A 143 0.43 -10.33 6.32
C ALA A 143 1.12 -11.47 5.58
N GLY A 144 2.27 -11.96 6.07
CA GLY A 144 3.03 -13.06 5.51
C GLY A 144 4.30 -12.64 4.75
N PHE A 145 4.71 -11.38 4.89
CA PHE A 145 5.98 -10.91 4.32
C PHE A 145 7.16 -11.32 5.20
N THR A 146 8.24 -11.71 4.57
CA THR A 146 9.52 -12.04 5.21
C THR A 146 10.42 -10.81 5.24
N ARG A 147 11.00 -10.50 6.40
CA ARG A 147 11.98 -9.44 6.56
C ARG A 147 13.31 -9.85 5.91
N GLU A 148 13.85 -9.03 5.02
CA GLU A 148 15.10 -9.32 4.30
C GLU A 148 16.30 -8.54 4.83
N GLY A 149 16.09 -7.31 5.30
CA GLY A 149 17.21 -6.55 5.83
C GLY A 149 16.94 -5.06 5.97
N VAL A 150 17.96 -4.33 6.38
CA VAL A 150 17.96 -2.88 6.52
C VAL A 150 18.84 -2.27 5.44
N HIS A 151 18.29 -1.32 4.73
CA HIS A 151 19.01 -0.47 3.79
C HIS A 151 19.28 0.88 4.44
N ARG A 152 20.54 1.27 4.52
CA ARG A 152 20.93 2.52 5.16
C ARG A 152 20.66 3.71 4.27
N SER A 153 20.15 4.81 4.87
CA SER A 153 19.99 6.12 4.22
C SER A 153 19.18 6.06 2.91
N THR A 154 18.05 5.35 2.90
CA THR A 154 17.25 5.12 1.68
C THR A 154 16.14 6.13 1.46
N SER A 155 15.73 6.87 2.48
CA SER A 155 14.69 7.88 2.36
C SER A 155 15.13 9.19 3.00
N TRP A 156 14.71 10.31 2.40
CA TRP A 156 14.90 11.63 2.96
C TRP A 156 13.58 12.12 3.54
N ARG A 157 13.55 12.39 4.85
CA ARG A 157 12.38 12.91 5.53
C ARG A 157 12.78 13.81 6.71
N ASP A 158 12.11 14.94 6.85
CA ASP A 158 12.32 15.90 7.94
C ASP A 158 13.79 16.31 8.10
N GLY A 159 14.46 16.63 6.98
CA GLY A 159 15.82 17.13 6.98
C GLY A 159 16.92 16.10 7.29
N ALA A 160 16.59 14.79 7.25
CA ALA A 160 17.57 13.73 7.48
C ALA A 160 17.32 12.49 6.64
N TYR A 161 18.40 11.77 6.33
CA TYR A 161 18.32 10.43 5.76
C TYR A 161 17.84 9.42 6.82
N ARG A 162 16.98 8.51 6.41
CA ARG A 162 16.38 7.46 7.24
C ARG A 162 16.74 6.09 6.68
N ASP A 163 16.96 5.14 7.58
CA ASP A 163 17.14 3.75 7.21
C ASP A 163 15.78 3.09 6.96
N GLY A 164 15.71 2.30 5.91
CA GLY A 164 14.53 1.52 5.57
C GLY A 164 14.72 0.04 5.86
N VAL A 165 13.66 -0.64 6.22
CA VAL A 165 13.62 -2.10 6.32
C VAL A 165 12.79 -2.67 5.18
N TRP A 166 13.33 -3.68 4.50
CA TRP A 166 12.75 -4.33 3.33
C TRP A 166 12.13 -5.67 3.70
N TYR A 167 11.00 -5.90 3.11
CA TYR A 167 10.19 -7.10 3.23
C TYR A 167 9.84 -7.63 1.86
N SER A 168 9.67 -8.94 1.74
CA SER A 168 9.21 -9.57 0.52
C SER A 168 8.22 -10.70 0.79
N MET A 169 7.41 -10.99 -0.22
CA MET A 169 6.58 -12.18 -0.32
C MET A 169 6.82 -12.81 -1.70
N LEU A 170 7.09 -14.10 -1.74
CA LEU A 170 7.24 -14.84 -2.98
C LEU A 170 5.93 -15.54 -3.35
N ARG A 171 5.75 -15.81 -4.63
CA ARG A 171 4.59 -16.59 -5.08
C ARG A 171 4.47 -17.94 -4.38
N SER A 172 5.60 -18.59 -4.10
CA SER A 172 5.68 -19.85 -3.37
C SER A 172 5.27 -19.77 -1.91
N ASP A 173 5.25 -18.57 -1.31
CA ASP A 173 4.86 -18.37 0.08
C ASP A 173 3.33 -18.28 0.27
N GLN A 174 2.58 -18.23 -0.86
CA GLN A 174 1.13 -18.22 -0.82
C GLN A 174 0.62 -19.61 -0.40
N PRO A 175 -0.32 -19.69 0.56
CA PRO A 175 -0.99 -20.94 0.83
C PRO A 175 -1.73 -21.39 -0.43
N GLY A 176 -1.52 -22.64 -0.81
CA GLY A 176 -2.16 -23.27 -1.96
C GLY A 176 -3.69 -23.33 -1.83
#